data_fb694c73684192bce13a5f34fed7e6a6
#
_entry.id   fb694c73684192bce13a5f34fed7e6a6
#
_cell.length_a   1.000
_cell.length_b   1.000
_cell.length_c   1.000
_cell.angle_alpha   90.00
_cell.angle_beta   90.00
_cell.angle_gamma   90.00
#
_symmetry.space_group_name_H-M   'P 1'
#
loop_
_entity.id
_entity.type
_entity.pdbx_description
1 polymer ?
#
loop_
_entity_poly.entity_id
_entity_poly.type
_entity_poly.pdbx_seq_one_letter_code
_entity_poly.pdbx_strand_id
1 'polypeptide(L)'
;MSNNVSRMPDPVENNSFIPTLDRQGAIWLYIDEITQGYLDFAGQTKGTLLEVAAGYGHIVIKALAAGAGKVFANEISADQLAIIKSRTPAAYLDKLVCCLGQFPERLEFSDASFDGIYNARLFHFFDGDRIRKSLTKFYRWLKPGGRVFLVNDAVYRTIFKPLIPVYEAQIAAGEEWPGFVKDVGSCIPEYLHPETFPKTMNFLDPTVLTRELNRAGFKVVTAGFYPYTGNFAPGRLDGREIAAAIGLKE
;
A
#
# COMPACT_ATOMS: atom_id res chain seq x y z
N MET A 1 10.91 32.94 -11.09
CA MET A 1 10.22 32.27 -9.98
C MET A 1 10.96 30.96 -9.77
N SER A 2 11.70 30.82 -8.66
CA SER A 2 12.40 29.58 -8.34
C SER A 2 11.34 28.52 -8.01
N ASN A 3 11.19 27.50 -8.86
CA ASN A 3 10.43 26.31 -8.55
C ASN A 3 11.11 25.60 -7.37
N ASN A 4 10.68 25.93 -6.16
CA ASN A 4 11.12 25.24 -4.96
C ASN A 4 10.40 23.88 -4.96
N VAL A 5 10.98 22.91 -5.66
CA VAL A 5 10.48 21.51 -5.59
C VAL A 5 10.76 21.03 -4.16
N SER A 6 9.72 20.62 -3.45
CA SER A 6 9.86 20.05 -2.11
C SER A 6 10.88 18.91 -2.14
N ARG A 7 11.84 18.93 -1.22
CA ARG A 7 12.85 17.88 -1.12
C ARG A 7 12.24 16.69 -0.37
N MET A 8 12.49 15.48 -0.86
CA MET A 8 12.19 14.25 -0.14
C MET A 8 12.93 14.25 1.21
N PRO A 9 12.24 13.96 2.33
CA PRO A 9 12.90 13.80 3.62
C PRO A 9 13.97 12.71 3.59
N ASP A 10 14.95 12.81 4.50
CA ASP A 10 15.96 11.77 4.66
C ASP A 10 15.34 10.53 5.33
N PRO A 11 15.83 9.32 5.00
CA PRO A 11 15.42 8.10 5.67
C PRO A 11 15.75 8.14 7.18
N VAL A 12 14.87 7.54 7.97
CA VAL A 12 15.03 7.42 9.44
C VAL A 12 15.07 5.96 9.86
N GLU A 13 15.32 5.72 11.15
CA GLU A 13 15.34 4.37 11.74
C GLU A 13 16.21 3.39 10.94
N ASN A 14 17.50 3.71 10.84
CA ASN A 14 18.48 2.89 10.10
C ASN A 14 18.08 2.64 8.65
N ASN A 15 17.58 3.66 7.96
CA ASN A 15 17.06 3.59 6.60
C ASN A 15 15.85 2.64 6.43
N SER A 16 15.02 2.48 7.46
CA SER A 16 13.84 1.61 7.38
C SER A 16 12.68 2.25 6.64
N PHE A 17 12.48 3.55 6.81
CA PHE A 17 11.40 4.28 6.15
C PHE A 17 11.73 5.77 5.95
N ILE A 18 10.95 6.43 5.10
CA ILE A 18 11.01 7.87 4.84
C ILE A 18 9.68 8.46 5.29
N PRO A 19 9.65 9.47 6.20
CA PRO A 19 8.41 10.16 6.54
C PRO A 19 7.76 10.81 5.33
N THR A 20 6.43 10.83 5.26
CA THR A 20 5.70 11.62 4.27
C THR A 20 5.92 13.12 4.49
N LEU A 21 5.68 13.96 3.47
CA LEU A 21 5.89 15.42 3.57
C LEU A 21 5.03 16.06 4.67
N ASP A 22 3.83 15.55 4.86
CA ASP A 22 2.89 15.97 5.91
C ASP A 22 3.13 15.29 7.27
N ARG A 23 4.09 14.35 7.32
CA ARG A 23 4.43 13.54 8.50
C ARG A 23 3.28 12.71 9.08
N GLN A 24 2.23 12.45 8.29
CA GLN A 24 1.10 11.61 8.70
C GLN A 24 1.30 10.13 8.34
N GLY A 25 2.43 9.76 7.75
CA GLY A 25 2.72 8.39 7.36
C GLY A 25 4.21 8.18 7.07
N ALA A 26 4.54 6.95 6.69
CA ALA A 26 5.88 6.52 6.37
C ALA A 26 5.92 5.64 5.12
N ILE A 27 6.92 5.86 4.28
CA ILE A 27 7.18 5.05 3.10
C ILE A 27 8.28 4.06 3.45
N TRP A 28 7.91 2.79 3.53
CA TRP A 28 8.82 1.71 3.90
C TRP A 28 9.75 1.36 2.74
N LEU A 29 11.01 1.10 3.04
CA LEU A 29 12.06 0.89 2.04
C LEU A 29 12.39 -0.59 1.79
N TYR A 30 11.87 -1.50 2.60
CA TYR A 30 12.05 -2.94 2.37
C TYR A 30 11.07 -3.48 1.32
N ILE A 31 11.45 -4.58 0.69
CA ILE A 31 10.63 -5.31 -0.29
C ILE A 31 10.15 -6.60 0.38
N ASP A 32 8.85 -6.75 0.53
CA ASP A 32 8.22 -7.99 0.96
C ASP A 32 7.97 -8.93 -0.23
N GLU A 33 7.56 -10.17 0.06
CA GLU A 33 7.36 -11.21 -0.94
C GLU A 33 6.30 -10.83 -1.99
N ILE A 34 5.20 -10.20 -1.58
CA ILE A 34 4.13 -9.79 -2.51
C ILE A 34 4.56 -8.59 -3.37
N THR A 35 5.31 -7.66 -2.78
CA THR A 35 5.94 -6.56 -3.54
C THR A 35 6.94 -7.12 -4.56
N GLN A 36 7.76 -8.12 -4.18
CA GLN A 36 8.65 -8.78 -5.15
C GLN A 36 7.84 -9.48 -6.24
N GLY A 37 6.76 -10.18 -5.90
CA GLY A 37 5.86 -10.79 -6.87
C GLY A 37 5.25 -9.78 -7.86
N TYR A 38 4.93 -8.56 -7.39
CA TYR A 38 4.52 -7.47 -8.29
C TYR A 38 5.63 -7.02 -9.24
N LEU A 39 6.87 -6.90 -8.76
CA LEU A 39 8.00 -6.52 -9.59
C LEU A 39 8.33 -7.60 -10.65
N ASP A 40 8.25 -8.86 -10.27
CA ASP A 40 8.42 -9.99 -11.20
C ASP A 40 7.31 -10.01 -12.26
N PHE A 41 6.06 -9.77 -11.85
CA PHE A 41 4.93 -9.61 -12.76
C PHE A 41 5.13 -8.43 -13.72
N ALA A 42 5.66 -7.30 -13.24
CA ALA A 42 5.96 -6.14 -14.08
C ALA A 42 6.95 -6.47 -15.19
N GLY A 43 8.00 -7.24 -14.89
CA GLY A 43 8.99 -7.70 -15.85
C GLY A 43 8.45 -8.71 -16.87
N GLN A 44 7.54 -9.58 -16.44
CA GLN A 44 6.93 -10.62 -17.28
C GLN A 44 5.85 -10.04 -18.22
N THR A 45 4.93 -9.22 -17.68
CA THR A 45 3.82 -8.70 -18.47
C THR A 45 4.24 -7.62 -19.46
N LYS A 46 5.27 -6.84 -19.14
CA LYS A 46 5.67 -5.63 -19.89
C LYS A 46 4.48 -4.69 -20.20
N GLY A 47 3.44 -4.78 -19.39
CA GLY A 47 2.15 -4.14 -19.58
C GLY A 47 2.06 -2.76 -18.96
N THR A 48 0.84 -2.27 -18.85
CA THR A 48 0.49 -1.00 -18.19
C THR A 48 0.10 -1.27 -16.75
N LEU A 49 0.78 -0.65 -15.81
CA LEU A 49 0.59 -0.85 -14.38
C LEU A 49 0.12 0.42 -13.70
N LEU A 50 -0.59 0.27 -12.57
CA LEU A 50 -0.98 1.38 -11.68
C LEU A 50 -0.44 1.11 -10.29
N GLU A 51 0.24 2.10 -9.71
CA GLU A 51 0.53 2.15 -8.28
C GLU A 51 -0.30 3.25 -7.63
N VAL A 52 -1.10 2.89 -6.63
CA VAL A 52 -1.95 3.82 -5.89
C VAL A 52 -1.27 4.18 -4.58
N ALA A 53 -1.23 5.49 -4.26
CA ALA A 53 -0.47 6.05 -3.15
C ALA A 53 1.03 5.70 -3.26
N ALA A 54 1.63 6.11 -4.38
CA ALA A 54 2.99 5.72 -4.77
C ALA A 54 4.11 6.36 -3.91
N GLY A 55 3.77 7.27 -3.00
CA GLY A 55 4.70 7.93 -2.10
C GLY A 55 5.78 8.70 -2.85
N TYR A 56 7.03 8.30 -2.69
CA TYR A 56 8.17 8.87 -3.43
C TYR A 56 8.63 7.98 -4.61
N GLY A 57 7.78 7.06 -5.06
CA GLY A 57 7.98 6.26 -6.27
C GLY A 57 9.02 5.16 -6.18
N HIS A 58 9.29 4.64 -4.97
CA HIS A 58 10.27 3.56 -4.81
C HIS A 58 9.92 2.33 -5.63
N ILE A 59 8.66 1.90 -5.57
CA ILE A 59 8.19 0.72 -6.29
C ILE A 59 7.91 1.05 -7.76
N VAL A 60 7.37 2.24 -8.06
CA VAL A 60 7.22 2.76 -9.44
C VAL A 60 8.53 2.62 -10.22
N ILE A 61 9.63 3.16 -9.68
CA ILE A 61 10.94 3.15 -10.35
C ILE A 61 11.46 1.71 -10.52
N LYS A 62 11.27 0.86 -9.51
CA LYS A 62 11.66 -0.56 -9.59
C LYS A 62 10.83 -1.32 -10.62
N ALA A 63 9.52 -1.07 -10.73
CA ALA A 63 8.66 -1.69 -11.74
C ALA A 63 9.07 -1.27 -13.17
N LEU A 64 9.41 0.00 -13.38
CA LEU A 64 9.95 0.49 -14.64
C LEU A 64 11.29 -0.18 -14.97
N ALA A 65 12.19 -0.30 -13.99
CA ALA A 65 13.48 -0.97 -14.14
C ALA A 65 13.35 -2.47 -14.38
N ALA A 66 12.33 -3.13 -13.82
CA ALA A 66 12.01 -4.53 -14.07
C ALA A 66 11.46 -4.77 -15.48
N GLY A 67 11.04 -3.73 -16.20
CA GLY A 67 10.61 -3.84 -17.59
C GLY A 67 9.14 -3.54 -17.87
N ALA A 68 8.42 -2.94 -16.92
CA ALA A 68 7.06 -2.46 -17.17
C ALA A 68 7.00 -1.57 -18.43
N GLY A 69 5.98 -1.75 -19.24
CA GLY A 69 5.78 -0.94 -20.45
C GLY A 69 5.39 0.48 -20.12
N LYS A 70 4.52 0.67 -19.11
CA LYS A 70 4.10 1.96 -18.59
C LYS A 70 3.67 1.82 -17.13
N VAL A 71 3.99 2.81 -16.29
CA VAL A 71 3.54 2.86 -14.90
C VAL A 71 2.83 4.17 -14.62
N PHE A 72 1.58 4.08 -14.19
CA PHE A 72 0.80 5.18 -13.66
C PHE A 72 1.06 5.26 -12.15
N ALA A 73 1.60 6.38 -11.69
CA ALA A 73 1.87 6.65 -10.29
C ALA A 73 0.82 7.63 -9.77
N ASN A 74 -0.10 7.16 -8.92
CA ASN A 74 -1.08 8.01 -8.29
C ASN A 74 -0.60 8.49 -6.93
N GLU A 75 -0.80 9.76 -6.67
CA GLU A 75 -0.59 10.40 -5.38
C GLU A 75 -1.58 11.54 -5.14
N ILE A 76 -1.85 11.81 -3.86
CA ILE A 76 -2.68 12.95 -3.43
C ILE A 76 -1.87 14.25 -3.43
N SER A 77 -0.56 14.18 -3.30
CA SER A 77 0.36 15.31 -3.21
C SER A 77 1.04 15.58 -4.56
N ALA A 78 0.87 16.78 -5.09
CA ALA A 78 1.59 17.24 -6.30
C ALA A 78 3.11 17.27 -6.07
N ASP A 79 3.56 17.62 -4.87
CA ASP A 79 4.97 17.65 -4.50
C ASP A 79 5.59 16.25 -4.50
N GLN A 80 4.87 15.24 -3.99
CA GLN A 80 5.33 13.86 -4.06
C GLN A 80 5.42 13.37 -5.52
N LEU A 81 4.47 13.72 -6.38
CA LEU A 81 4.56 13.42 -7.81
C LEU A 81 5.75 14.11 -8.49
N ALA A 82 6.06 15.36 -8.11
CA ALA A 82 7.25 16.05 -8.61
C ALA A 82 8.54 15.33 -8.16
N ILE A 83 8.58 14.84 -6.92
CA ILE A 83 9.69 14.03 -6.40
C ILE A 83 9.81 12.73 -7.18
N ILE A 84 8.71 11.99 -7.41
CA ILE A 84 8.72 10.77 -8.24
C ILE A 84 9.35 11.06 -9.60
N LYS A 85 8.88 12.10 -10.27
CA LYS A 85 9.38 12.49 -11.60
C LYS A 85 10.88 12.84 -11.56
N SER A 86 11.33 13.59 -10.56
CA SER A 86 12.75 13.99 -10.44
C SER A 86 13.69 12.81 -10.14
N ARG A 87 13.19 11.78 -9.44
CA ARG A 87 13.94 10.55 -9.10
C ARG A 87 13.93 9.51 -10.20
N THR A 88 12.98 9.59 -11.13
CA THR A 88 12.88 8.62 -12.21
C THR A 88 14.01 8.83 -13.21
N PRO A 89 14.82 7.81 -13.51
CA PRO A 89 15.88 7.91 -14.53
C PRO A 89 15.34 8.36 -15.89
N ALA A 90 16.10 9.16 -16.62
CA ALA A 90 15.70 9.72 -17.92
C ALA A 90 15.21 8.65 -18.90
N ALA A 91 15.81 7.46 -18.87
CA ALA A 91 15.43 6.31 -19.72
C ALA A 91 14.02 5.76 -19.47
N TYR A 92 13.35 6.19 -18.39
CA TYR A 92 12.00 5.69 -18.02
C TYR A 92 10.95 6.80 -17.95
N LEU A 93 11.33 8.08 -18.18
CA LEU A 93 10.40 9.21 -18.04
C LEU A 93 9.23 9.14 -19.03
N ASP A 94 9.44 8.62 -20.22
CA ASP A 94 8.42 8.40 -21.26
C ASP A 94 7.41 7.30 -20.89
N LYS A 95 7.77 6.42 -19.96
CA LYS A 95 6.95 5.33 -19.43
C LYS A 95 6.24 5.67 -18.11
N LEU A 96 6.58 6.80 -17.49
CA LEU A 96 5.98 7.27 -16.23
C LEU A 96 4.80 8.21 -16.52
N VAL A 97 3.64 7.92 -15.92
CA VAL A 97 2.47 8.81 -15.90
C VAL A 97 2.14 9.19 -14.47
N CYS A 98 2.30 10.47 -14.12
CA CYS A 98 1.92 10.99 -12.81
C CYS A 98 0.43 11.34 -12.78
N CYS A 99 -0.31 10.80 -11.79
CA CYS A 99 -1.75 10.96 -11.65
C CYS A 99 -2.07 11.62 -10.29
N LEU A 100 -2.36 12.93 -10.30
CA LEU A 100 -2.78 13.64 -9.09
C LEU A 100 -4.25 13.33 -8.80
N GLY A 101 -4.55 12.86 -7.58
CA GLY A 101 -5.93 12.64 -7.16
C GLY A 101 -6.05 11.83 -5.88
N GLN A 102 -7.07 12.18 -5.10
CA GLN A 102 -7.41 11.42 -3.89
C GLN A 102 -8.12 10.13 -4.28
N PHE A 103 -7.53 9.00 -3.97
CA PHE A 103 -8.14 7.69 -4.15
C PHE A 103 -8.94 7.28 -2.90
N PRO A 104 -10.10 6.61 -3.05
CA PRO A 104 -10.77 6.24 -4.29
C PRO A 104 -11.74 7.31 -4.85
N GLU A 105 -11.86 8.49 -4.20
CA GLU A 105 -12.94 9.44 -4.46
C GLU A 105 -12.80 10.20 -5.78
N ARG A 106 -11.59 10.66 -6.08
CA ARG A 106 -11.29 11.60 -7.19
C ARG A 106 -10.38 11.01 -8.27
N LEU A 107 -10.09 9.71 -8.20
CA LEU A 107 -9.31 9.03 -9.22
C LEU A 107 -10.23 8.15 -10.06
N GLU A 108 -10.14 8.27 -11.38
CA GLU A 108 -10.95 7.49 -12.32
C GLU A 108 -10.15 7.13 -13.56
N PHE A 109 -10.30 5.89 -14.03
CA PHE A 109 -9.72 5.38 -15.26
C PHE A 109 -10.77 4.62 -16.05
N SER A 110 -10.53 4.46 -17.35
CA SER A 110 -11.37 3.62 -18.21
C SER A 110 -11.29 2.16 -17.75
N ASP A 111 -12.33 1.40 -18.05
CA ASP A 111 -12.36 -0.03 -17.78
C ASP A 111 -11.25 -0.75 -18.56
N ALA A 112 -10.74 -1.83 -18.00
CA ALA A 112 -9.70 -2.65 -18.61
C ALA A 112 -8.45 -1.88 -19.09
N SER A 113 -7.99 -0.90 -18.29
CA SER A 113 -6.82 -0.06 -18.61
C SER A 113 -5.49 -0.67 -18.16
N PHE A 114 -5.52 -1.52 -17.14
CA PHE A 114 -4.30 -1.98 -16.47
C PHE A 114 -4.15 -3.49 -16.52
N ASP A 115 -2.90 -3.93 -16.68
CA ASP A 115 -2.51 -5.34 -16.55
C ASP A 115 -2.27 -5.70 -15.09
N GLY A 116 -1.82 -4.73 -14.28
CA GLY A 116 -1.59 -4.92 -12.84
C GLY A 116 -1.83 -3.64 -12.05
N ILE A 117 -2.32 -3.81 -10.82
CA ILE A 117 -2.50 -2.72 -9.85
C ILE A 117 -1.76 -3.11 -8.56
N TYR A 118 -0.94 -2.20 -8.06
CA TYR A 118 -0.26 -2.34 -6.78
C TYR A 118 -0.79 -1.30 -5.78
N ASN A 119 -1.13 -1.76 -4.60
CA ASN A 119 -1.55 -0.92 -3.47
C ASN A 119 -0.90 -1.42 -2.19
N ALA A 120 -0.06 -0.59 -1.61
CA ALA A 120 0.63 -0.92 -0.37
C ALA A 120 0.36 0.12 0.70
N ARG A 121 -0.01 -0.34 1.89
CA ARG A 121 -0.15 0.47 3.12
C ARG A 121 -1.02 1.71 2.98
N LEU A 122 -2.07 1.61 2.16
CA LEU A 122 -3.11 2.64 2.02
C LEU A 122 -4.40 2.22 2.73
N PHE A 123 -4.78 0.94 2.61
CA PHE A 123 -6.07 0.47 3.12
C PHE A 123 -6.20 0.58 4.64
N HIS A 124 -5.09 0.63 5.37
CA HIS A 124 -5.15 0.83 6.81
C HIS A 124 -5.65 2.25 7.22
N PHE A 125 -5.69 3.21 6.29
CA PHE A 125 -6.33 4.52 6.52
C PHE A 125 -7.83 4.54 6.17
N PHE A 126 -8.38 3.43 5.67
CA PHE A 126 -9.73 3.35 5.13
C PHE A 126 -10.65 2.53 6.03
N ASP A 127 -11.89 2.98 6.14
CA ASP A 127 -12.98 2.14 6.63
C ASP A 127 -13.36 1.07 5.59
N GLY A 128 -14.25 0.15 5.99
CA GLY A 128 -14.66 -0.97 5.15
C GLY A 128 -15.33 -0.54 3.84
N ASP A 129 -16.11 0.53 3.86
CA ASP A 129 -16.82 1.02 2.66
C ASP A 129 -15.86 1.59 1.64
N ARG A 130 -14.83 2.34 2.09
CA ARG A 130 -13.78 2.84 1.20
C ARG A 130 -12.93 1.72 0.63
N ILE A 131 -12.64 0.67 1.41
CA ILE A 131 -11.93 -0.53 0.91
C ILE A 131 -12.76 -1.21 -0.18
N ARG A 132 -14.06 -1.45 0.04
CA ARG A 132 -14.96 -2.04 -0.94
C ARG A 132 -15.04 -1.24 -2.23
N LYS A 133 -15.22 0.09 -2.10
CA LYS A 133 -15.21 1.01 -3.24
C LYS A 133 -13.90 0.94 -4.02
N SER A 134 -12.77 0.84 -3.32
CA SER A 134 -11.44 0.72 -3.92
C SER A 134 -11.30 -0.56 -4.72
N LEU A 135 -11.67 -1.71 -4.14
CA LEU A 135 -11.59 -3.01 -4.80
C LEU A 135 -12.51 -3.12 -6.02
N THR A 136 -13.72 -2.54 -5.95
CA THR A 136 -14.64 -2.44 -7.09
C THR A 136 -14.01 -1.65 -8.24
N LYS A 137 -13.34 -0.53 -7.95
CA LYS A 137 -12.61 0.25 -8.96
C LYS A 137 -11.44 -0.54 -9.54
N PHE A 138 -10.64 -1.19 -8.69
CA PHE A 138 -9.51 -2.00 -9.15
C PHE A 138 -9.98 -3.13 -10.08
N TYR A 139 -11.06 -3.84 -9.72
CA TYR A 139 -11.63 -4.88 -10.57
C TYR A 139 -12.06 -4.34 -11.94
N ARG A 140 -12.75 -3.20 -11.96
CA ARG A 140 -13.19 -2.57 -13.20
C ARG A 140 -12.02 -2.13 -14.08
N TRP A 141 -10.99 -1.50 -13.49
CA TRP A 141 -9.85 -0.97 -14.22
C TRP A 141 -8.87 -2.02 -14.71
N LEU A 142 -8.85 -3.19 -14.09
CA LEU A 142 -8.02 -4.29 -14.57
C LEU A 142 -8.60 -4.91 -15.85
N LYS A 143 -7.72 -5.32 -16.76
CA LYS A 143 -8.04 -6.17 -17.90
C LYS A 143 -8.40 -7.58 -17.41
N PRO A 144 -9.14 -8.40 -18.20
CA PRO A 144 -9.20 -9.84 -17.98
C PRO A 144 -7.77 -10.43 -17.93
N GLY A 145 -7.50 -11.29 -16.97
CA GLY A 145 -6.15 -11.80 -16.68
C GLY A 145 -5.26 -10.87 -15.86
N GLY A 146 -5.70 -9.64 -15.59
CA GLY A 146 -4.98 -8.67 -14.77
C GLY A 146 -4.99 -9.01 -13.29
N ARG A 147 -4.01 -8.51 -12.55
CA ARG A 147 -3.81 -8.82 -11.12
C ARG A 147 -3.77 -7.57 -10.25
N VAL A 148 -4.35 -7.69 -9.05
CA VAL A 148 -4.17 -6.72 -7.98
C VAL A 148 -3.24 -7.31 -6.92
N PHE A 149 -2.28 -6.50 -6.46
CA PHE A 149 -1.34 -6.84 -5.40
C PHE A 149 -1.61 -5.91 -4.22
N LEU A 150 -1.96 -6.48 -3.08
CA LEU A 150 -2.33 -5.76 -1.86
C LEU A 150 -1.35 -6.09 -0.75
N VAL A 151 -0.75 -5.06 -0.15
CA VAL A 151 0.15 -5.19 0.99
C VAL A 151 -0.33 -4.26 2.10
N ASN A 152 -0.63 -4.81 3.28
CA ASN A 152 -1.16 -4.04 4.40
C ASN A 152 -0.43 -4.41 5.70
N ASP A 153 -0.38 -3.48 6.63
CA ASP A 153 0.12 -3.77 7.96
C ASP A 153 -0.94 -4.58 8.72
N ALA A 154 -0.51 -5.67 9.37
CA ALA A 154 -1.31 -6.40 10.33
C ALA A 154 -1.08 -5.86 11.74
N VAL A 155 -1.98 -6.20 12.67
CA VAL A 155 -1.86 -5.79 14.08
C VAL A 155 -0.66 -6.45 14.79
N TYR A 156 -0.15 -7.56 14.25
CA TYR A 156 0.91 -8.38 14.84
C TYR A 156 2.30 -7.75 14.70
N ARG A 157 2.46 -6.56 15.28
CA ARG A 157 3.73 -5.84 15.39
C ARG A 157 3.98 -5.47 16.84
N THR A 158 5.23 -5.41 17.27
CA THR A 158 5.59 -5.02 18.65
C THR A 158 4.97 -3.69 19.04
N ILE A 159 4.95 -2.71 18.13
CA ILE A 159 4.35 -1.38 18.39
C ILE A 159 2.83 -1.44 18.61
N PHE A 160 2.14 -2.45 18.08
CA PHE A 160 0.69 -2.63 18.22
C PHE A 160 0.31 -3.76 19.17
N LYS A 161 1.27 -4.31 19.90
CA LYS A 161 1.05 -5.43 20.83
C LYS A 161 -0.14 -5.24 21.80
N PRO A 162 -0.39 -4.02 22.35
CA PRO A 162 -1.56 -3.79 23.20
C PRO A 162 -2.92 -3.98 22.49
N LEU A 163 -2.97 -3.84 21.16
CA LEU A 163 -4.19 -4.00 20.38
C LEU A 163 -4.52 -5.47 20.05
N ILE A 164 -3.54 -6.38 20.12
CA ILE A 164 -3.73 -7.78 19.70
C ILE A 164 -4.86 -8.48 20.45
N PRO A 165 -4.99 -8.41 21.79
CA PRO A 165 -6.10 -9.07 22.48
C PRO A 165 -7.48 -8.55 22.09
N VAL A 166 -7.60 -7.23 21.84
CA VAL A 166 -8.85 -6.61 21.40
C VAL A 166 -9.21 -7.10 20.00
N TYR A 167 -8.25 -7.09 19.09
CA TYR A 167 -8.40 -7.59 17.73
C TYR A 167 -8.84 -9.05 17.68
N GLU A 168 -8.19 -9.93 18.45
CA GLU A 168 -8.52 -11.35 18.52
C GLU A 168 -9.91 -11.60 19.13
N ALA A 169 -10.33 -10.80 20.13
CA ALA A 169 -11.67 -10.84 20.67
C ALA A 169 -12.72 -10.41 19.63
N GLN A 170 -12.43 -9.41 18.80
CA GLN A 170 -13.33 -8.98 17.72
C GLN A 170 -13.45 -10.04 16.61
N ILE A 171 -12.36 -10.73 16.28
CA ILE A 171 -12.42 -11.92 15.38
C ILE A 171 -13.32 -12.99 15.97
N ALA A 172 -13.11 -13.34 17.25
CA ALA A 172 -13.93 -14.37 17.93
C ALA A 172 -15.41 -14.00 18.03
N ALA A 173 -15.73 -12.70 18.10
CA ALA A 173 -17.09 -12.18 18.07
C ALA A 173 -17.70 -12.15 16.66
N GLY A 174 -16.94 -12.43 15.62
CA GLY A 174 -17.39 -12.39 14.22
C GLY A 174 -17.56 -10.98 13.64
N GLU A 175 -16.86 -10.00 14.19
CA GLU A 175 -16.91 -8.62 13.68
C GLU A 175 -16.46 -8.56 12.22
N GLU A 176 -17.19 -7.82 11.41
CA GLU A 176 -16.88 -7.70 9.96
C GLU A 176 -15.54 -7.01 9.70
N TRP A 177 -15.17 -6.05 10.54
CA TRP A 177 -13.93 -5.28 10.45
C TRP A 177 -13.18 -5.30 11.78
N PRO A 178 -12.64 -6.48 12.19
CA PRO A 178 -12.07 -6.66 13.53
C PRO A 178 -10.83 -5.78 13.78
N GLY A 179 -10.16 -5.30 12.73
CA GLY A 179 -8.98 -4.44 12.84
C GLY A 179 -9.27 -2.95 12.84
N PHE A 180 -10.55 -2.51 12.84
CA PHE A 180 -10.85 -1.08 12.83
C PHE A 180 -10.72 -0.45 14.22
N VAL A 181 -9.70 0.39 14.39
CA VAL A 181 -9.38 1.07 15.64
C VAL A 181 -9.62 2.57 15.49
N LYS A 182 -10.43 3.16 16.38
CA LYS A 182 -10.82 4.60 16.33
C LYS A 182 -9.82 5.55 16.96
N ASP A 183 -8.97 5.07 17.85
CA ASP A 183 -7.96 5.87 18.55
C ASP A 183 -6.69 5.03 18.73
N VAL A 184 -5.89 5.01 17.68
CA VAL A 184 -4.64 4.24 17.66
C VAL A 184 -3.61 4.83 18.62
N GLY A 185 -3.54 6.16 18.69
CA GLY A 185 -2.57 6.87 19.52
C GLY A 185 -2.65 6.46 21.00
N SER A 186 -3.86 6.25 21.53
CA SER A 186 -4.04 5.81 22.94
C SER A 186 -3.42 4.44 23.25
N CYS A 187 -3.12 3.65 22.24
CA CYS A 187 -2.57 2.31 22.35
C CYS A 187 -1.08 2.23 22.00
N ILE A 188 -0.49 3.32 21.51
CA ILE A 188 0.93 3.38 21.13
C ILE A 188 1.77 3.79 22.35
N PRO A 189 2.88 3.11 22.62
CA PRO A 189 3.83 3.52 23.66
C PRO A 189 4.33 4.95 23.44
N GLU A 190 4.41 5.75 24.51
CA GLU A 190 4.77 7.19 24.45
C GLU A 190 6.12 7.44 23.77
N TYR A 191 7.10 6.55 23.96
CA TYR A 191 8.42 6.66 23.34
C TYR A 191 8.41 6.53 21.81
N LEU A 192 7.28 6.11 21.21
CA LEU A 192 7.08 6.03 19.77
C LEU A 192 6.27 7.20 19.20
N HIS A 193 6.09 8.24 20.01
CA HIS A 193 5.39 9.45 19.57
C HIS A 193 3.98 9.19 19.02
N PRO A 194 3.00 8.83 19.90
CA PRO A 194 1.63 8.48 19.51
C PRO A 194 0.95 9.49 18.59
N GLU A 195 1.31 10.78 18.74
CA GLU A 195 0.79 11.89 17.93
C GLU A 195 1.19 11.82 16.45
N THR A 196 2.16 11.00 16.09
CA THR A 196 2.59 10.80 14.69
C THR A 196 1.79 9.72 13.97
N PHE A 197 0.97 8.97 14.71
CA PHE A 197 0.12 7.93 14.13
C PHE A 197 -1.23 8.51 13.69
N PRO A 198 -1.87 7.89 12.68
CA PRO A 198 -3.23 8.25 12.30
C PRO A 198 -4.19 8.05 13.47
N LYS A 199 -5.20 8.92 13.59
CA LYS A 199 -6.22 8.76 14.62
C LYS A 199 -6.95 7.43 14.51
N THR A 200 -7.26 7.01 13.29
CA THR A 200 -7.93 5.74 13.00
C THR A 200 -7.05 4.86 12.13
N MET A 201 -7.03 3.56 12.40
CA MET A 201 -6.42 2.55 11.53
C MET A 201 -7.35 1.34 11.39
N ASN A 202 -7.22 0.66 10.27
CA ASN A 202 -7.89 -0.60 9.98
C ASN A 202 -6.84 -1.67 9.67
N PHE A 203 -6.49 -2.46 10.65
CA PHE A 203 -5.55 -3.58 10.48
C PHE A 203 -6.25 -4.70 9.74
N LEU A 204 -5.70 -5.06 8.58
CA LEU A 204 -6.27 -6.12 7.77
C LEU A 204 -5.57 -7.45 8.07
N ASP A 205 -6.27 -8.54 7.77
CA ASP A 205 -5.77 -9.89 7.82
C ASP A 205 -6.08 -10.65 6.52
N PRO A 206 -5.48 -11.84 6.30
CA PRO A 206 -5.73 -12.62 5.10
C PRO A 206 -7.19 -13.04 4.92
N THR A 207 -7.95 -13.23 6.01
CA THR A 207 -9.38 -13.59 5.96
C THR A 207 -10.21 -12.43 5.42
N VAL A 208 -10.00 -11.24 5.97
CA VAL A 208 -10.66 -10.01 5.50
C VAL A 208 -10.30 -9.71 4.05
N LEU A 209 -9.00 -9.79 3.70
CA LEU A 209 -8.55 -9.57 2.33
C LEU A 209 -9.18 -10.56 1.35
N THR A 210 -9.22 -11.86 1.69
CA THR A 210 -9.85 -12.90 0.88
C THR A 210 -11.35 -12.63 0.69
N ARG A 211 -12.05 -12.30 1.78
CA ARG A 211 -13.48 -12.00 1.75
C ARG A 211 -13.79 -10.82 0.82
N GLU A 212 -13.07 -9.73 0.97
CA GLU A 212 -13.36 -8.50 0.21
C GLU A 212 -12.89 -8.60 -1.25
N LEU A 213 -11.80 -9.32 -1.55
CA LEU A 213 -11.40 -9.64 -2.92
C LEU A 213 -12.47 -10.49 -3.63
N ASN A 214 -12.95 -11.58 -2.99
CA ASN A 214 -14.01 -12.42 -3.55
C ASN A 214 -15.31 -11.62 -3.76
N ARG A 215 -15.68 -10.76 -2.81
CA ARG A 215 -16.85 -9.86 -2.93
C ARG A 215 -16.74 -8.92 -4.12
N ALA A 216 -15.54 -8.43 -4.43
CA ALA A 216 -15.28 -7.57 -5.57
C ALA A 216 -15.21 -8.33 -6.92
N GLY A 217 -15.24 -9.67 -6.91
CA GLY A 217 -15.23 -10.53 -8.11
C GLY A 217 -13.84 -11.10 -8.46
N PHE A 218 -12.82 -10.86 -7.64
CA PHE A 218 -11.50 -11.45 -7.86
C PHE A 218 -11.46 -12.93 -7.48
N LYS A 219 -10.71 -13.71 -8.24
CA LYS A 219 -10.20 -14.99 -7.79
C LYS A 219 -8.94 -14.74 -6.95
N VAL A 220 -8.95 -15.16 -5.70
CA VAL A 220 -7.78 -15.02 -4.82
C VAL A 220 -6.71 -16.04 -5.23
N VAL A 221 -5.54 -15.54 -5.65
CA VAL A 221 -4.37 -16.35 -6.01
C VAL A 221 -3.60 -16.76 -4.77
N THR A 222 -3.38 -15.81 -3.87
CA THR A 222 -2.78 -16.03 -2.55
C THR A 222 -3.28 -14.97 -1.58
N ALA A 223 -3.38 -15.35 -0.31
CA ALA A 223 -3.57 -14.43 0.81
C ALA A 223 -2.88 -15.02 2.03
N GLY A 224 -2.10 -14.23 2.76
CA GLY A 224 -1.32 -14.73 3.89
C GLY A 224 -0.77 -13.62 4.76
N PHE A 225 -0.25 -14.05 5.91
CA PHE A 225 0.64 -13.24 6.71
C PHE A 225 2.08 -13.44 6.23
N TYR A 226 2.86 -12.35 6.26
CA TYR A 226 4.26 -12.33 5.85
C TYR A 226 5.11 -11.59 6.89
N PRO A 227 6.37 -12.01 7.11
CA PRO A 227 7.24 -11.36 8.06
C PRO A 227 7.69 -9.98 7.57
N TYR A 228 7.84 -9.06 8.52
CA TYR A 228 8.53 -7.81 8.28
C TYR A 228 10.05 -8.04 8.32
N THR A 229 10.71 -7.87 7.19
CA THR A 229 12.15 -8.10 7.03
C THR A 229 13.00 -6.83 7.12
N GLY A 230 12.38 -5.66 7.32
CA GLY A 230 13.08 -4.39 7.46
C GLY A 230 13.86 -4.24 8.78
N ASN A 231 14.59 -3.13 8.92
CA ASN A 231 15.51 -2.90 10.05
C ASN A 231 14.86 -2.25 11.28
N PHE A 232 13.60 -1.83 11.21
CA PHE A 232 12.88 -1.23 12.33
C PHE A 232 12.39 -2.31 13.30
N ALA A 233 13.10 -2.50 14.41
CA ALA A 233 12.81 -3.56 15.38
C ALA A 233 11.38 -3.56 15.94
N PRO A 234 10.75 -2.40 16.29
CA PRO A 234 9.36 -2.37 16.74
C PRO A 234 8.33 -2.82 15.68
N GLY A 235 8.74 -2.91 14.41
CA GLY A 235 7.94 -3.46 13.33
C GLY A 235 7.84 -4.98 13.32
N ARG A 236 8.65 -5.69 14.11
CA ARG A 236 8.72 -7.17 14.14
C ARG A 236 7.99 -7.72 15.36
N LEU A 237 7.43 -8.93 15.25
CA LEU A 237 6.88 -9.67 16.38
C LEU A 237 7.05 -11.18 16.19
N ASP A 238 6.24 -11.82 15.32
CA ASP A 238 6.12 -13.28 15.24
C ASP A 238 6.02 -13.82 13.80
N GLY A 239 6.23 -12.98 12.80
CA GLY A 239 6.14 -13.34 11.37
C GLY A 239 4.79 -13.04 10.71
N ARG A 240 3.85 -12.44 11.44
CA ARG A 240 2.51 -12.04 10.95
C ARG A 240 2.36 -10.54 10.74
N GLU A 241 3.44 -9.81 10.60
CA GLU A 241 3.45 -8.35 10.61
C GLU A 241 2.78 -7.70 9.40
N ILE A 242 2.71 -8.45 8.29
CA ILE A 242 2.13 -7.98 7.03
C ILE A 242 1.00 -8.93 6.65
N ALA A 243 -0.16 -8.38 6.32
CA ALA A 243 -1.24 -9.08 5.67
C ALA A 243 -1.27 -8.69 4.19
N ALA A 244 -1.12 -9.65 3.30
CA ALA A 244 -1.06 -9.36 1.88
C ALA A 244 -1.83 -10.38 1.05
N ALA A 245 -2.24 -9.97 -0.15
CA ALA A 245 -2.99 -10.84 -1.07
C ALA A 245 -2.76 -10.45 -2.54
N ILE A 246 -2.94 -11.44 -3.41
CA ILE A 246 -3.00 -11.24 -4.87
C ILE A 246 -4.36 -11.72 -5.36
N GLY A 247 -5.09 -10.83 -6.04
CA GLY A 247 -6.34 -11.13 -6.72
C GLY A 247 -6.17 -11.13 -8.23
N LEU A 248 -6.79 -12.10 -8.91
CA LEU A 248 -6.84 -12.23 -10.36
C LEU A 248 -8.24 -11.86 -10.86
N LYS A 249 -8.33 -11.02 -11.88
CA LYS A 249 -9.57 -10.83 -12.66
C LYS A 249 -9.63 -11.87 -13.77
N GLU A 250 -10.56 -12.80 -13.67
CA GLU A 250 -10.83 -13.80 -14.73
C GLU A 250 -11.60 -13.20 -15.91
#